data_6050af1fe5f463c2cfebbef248de2e9e
#
_entry.id   6050af1fe5f463c2cfebbef248de2e9e
#
_cell.length_a   1.000
_cell.length_b   1.000
_cell.length_c   1.000
_cell.angle_alpha   90.00
_cell.angle_beta   90.00
_cell.angle_gamma   90.00
#
_symmetry.space_group_name_H-M   'P 1'
#
loop_
_entity.id
_entity.type
_entity.pdbx_description
1 polymer ?
#
loop_
_entity_poly.entity_id
_entity_poly.type
_entity_poly.pdbx_seq_one_letter_code
_entity_poly.pdbx_strand_id
1 'polypeptide(L)'
;GFNPWDDDIDVFMPRDDYERLFELWPKYADTERYSCLKTTKDKFIGNIFTTIVDNNTTCIKPPQKDLDIPQGIAIDVFPLDGCPIGIKRKMQKLNALIYSLYIAQEIPKNHGPLVTAVGALMLGIIPMRSWRVAVGKAAEKRMSRYKIEDCDFITELCAGPHYMQNEYPKRCFDGVVRKNFEGYEMPLPAGYDEYLHIAFGDYM
;
A
#
# COMPACT_ATOMS: atom_id res chain seq x y z
N GLY A 1 14.35 -14.99 8.61
CA GLY A 1 15.07 -13.86 9.19
C GLY A 1 14.64 -12.56 8.54
N PHE A 2 15.11 -11.46 9.03
CA PHE A 2 14.90 -10.15 8.42
C PHE A 2 16.04 -9.83 7.45
N ASN A 3 15.76 -8.93 6.51
CA ASN A 3 16.78 -8.39 5.63
C ASN A 3 17.65 -7.38 6.43
N PRO A 4 18.99 -7.62 6.61
CA PRO A 4 19.80 -6.80 7.52
C PRO A 4 19.98 -5.32 7.11
N TRP A 5 19.58 -4.96 5.89
CA TRP A 5 19.63 -3.59 5.35
C TRP A 5 18.25 -2.97 5.14
N ASP A 6 17.20 -3.64 5.63
CA ASP A 6 15.83 -3.15 5.61
C ASP A 6 15.56 -2.44 6.93
N ASP A 7 14.99 -1.25 6.89
CA ASP A 7 14.80 -0.35 8.03
C ASP A 7 13.32 -0.09 8.36
N ASP A 8 12.41 -0.82 7.70
CA ASP A 8 10.97 -0.72 7.93
C ASP A 8 10.32 -2.09 8.16
N ILE A 9 9.07 -2.05 8.59
CA ILE A 9 8.21 -3.22 8.75
C ILE A 9 6.97 -3.01 7.91
N ASP A 10 6.82 -3.87 6.91
CA ASP A 10 5.66 -3.93 6.05
C ASP A 10 4.71 -5.05 6.46
N VAL A 11 3.44 -4.73 6.58
CA VAL A 11 2.39 -5.72 6.85
C VAL A 11 1.29 -5.65 5.81
N PHE A 12 0.69 -6.78 5.51
CA PHE A 12 -0.42 -6.89 4.56
C PHE A 12 -1.74 -7.13 5.27
N MET A 13 -2.80 -6.59 4.71
CA MET A 13 -4.16 -6.75 5.22
C MET A 13 -5.15 -6.89 4.06
N PRO A 14 -6.09 -7.85 4.10
CA PRO A 14 -7.18 -7.90 3.13
C PRO A 14 -7.91 -6.56 3.01
N ARG A 15 -8.33 -6.17 1.81
CA ARG A 15 -8.92 -4.85 1.53
C ARG A 15 -10.05 -4.47 2.48
N ASP A 16 -10.97 -5.35 2.74
CA ASP A 16 -12.12 -5.05 3.59
C ASP A 16 -11.69 -4.77 5.06
N ASP A 17 -10.72 -5.51 5.59
CA ASP A 17 -10.15 -5.27 6.91
C ASP A 17 -9.27 -4.01 6.94
N TYR A 18 -8.53 -3.74 5.87
CA TYR A 18 -7.75 -2.53 5.71
C TYR A 18 -8.61 -1.25 5.77
N GLU A 19 -9.77 -1.24 5.12
CA GLU A 19 -10.70 -0.10 5.21
C GLU A 19 -11.29 0.01 6.62
N ARG A 20 -11.67 -1.12 7.24
CA ARG A 20 -12.18 -1.16 8.61
C ARG A 20 -11.15 -0.71 9.64
N LEU A 21 -9.86 -1.01 9.43
CA LEU A 21 -8.79 -0.55 10.32
C LEU A 21 -8.84 0.95 10.52
N PHE A 22 -8.93 1.71 9.43
CA PHE A 22 -8.97 3.16 9.48
C PHE A 22 -10.24 3.70 10.18
N GLU A 23 -11.40 3.07 9.92
CA GLU A 23 -12.67 3.43 10.54
C GLU A 23 -12.72 3.13 12.05
N LEU A 24 -12.12 2.01 12.46
CA LEU A 24 -12.13 1.54 13.84
C LEU A 24 -11.03 2.17 14.70
N TRP A 25 -9.97 2.68 14.08
CA TRP A 25 -8.80 3.24 14.78
C TRP A 25 -9.16 4.25 15.86
N PRO A 26 -9.96 5.31 15.61
CA PRO A 26 -10.29 6.30 16.63
C PRO A 26 -11.07 5.75 17.82
N LYS A 27 -11.66 4.56 17.66
CA LYS A 27 -12.54 3.97 18.68
C LYS A 27 -11.82 2.96 19.57
N TYR A 28 -10.82 2.25 19.04
CA TYR A 28 -10.23 1.09 19.71
C TYR A 28 -8.71 1.18 19.89
N ALA A 29 -8.03 2.08 19.19
CA ALA A 29 -6.59 2.23 19.33
C ALA A 29 -6.22 3.25 20.40
N ASP A 30 -4.98 3.14 20.92
CA ASP A 30 -4.35 4.19 21.70
C ASP A 30 -3.95 5.34 20.77
N THR A 31 -4.87 6.29 20.57
CA THR A 31 -4.70 7.42 19.65
C THR A 31 -3.80 8.53 20.20
N GLU A 32 -3.46 8.51 21.49
CA GLU A 32 -2.47 9.41 22.08
C GLU A 32 -1.07 8.99 21.63
N ARG A 33 -0.80 7.69 21.66
CA ARG A 33 0.50 7.13 21.30
C ARG A 33 0.63 6.86 19.81
N TYR A 34 -0.40 6.36 19.14
CA TYR A 34 -0.30 5.91 17.76
C TYR A 34 -1.25 6.64 16.82
N SER A 35 -0.73 7.14 15.71
CA SER A 35 -1.49 7.76 14.64
C SER A 35 -1.62 6.84 13.45
N CYS A 36 -2.85 6.66 12.94
CA CYS A 36 -3.13 5.94 11.71
C CYS A 36 -3.28 6.96 10.56
N LEU A 37 -2.32 6.98 9.65
CA LEU A 37 -2.21 7.99 8.60
C LEU A 37 -2.59 7.38 7.23
N LYS A 38 -3.59 7.95 6.59
CA LYS A 38 -4.03 7.63 5.23
C LYS A 38 -4.42 8.92 4.52
N THR A 39 -4.07 9.08 3.25
CA THR A 39 -4.55 10.23 2.48
C THR A 39 -6.06 10.18 2.34
N THR A 40 -6.73 11.24 2.80
CA THR A 40 -8.18 11.46 2.70
C THR A 40 -8.47 12.72 1.88
N LYS A 41 -9.74 13.08 1.72
CA LYS A 41 -10.14 14.34 1.08
C LYS A 41 -9.70 15.55 1.89
N ASP A 42 -9.68 15.41 3.22
CA ASP A 42 -9.43 16.50 4.17
C ASP A 42 -7.96 16.56 4.62
N LYS A 43 -7.25 15.44 4.58
CA LYS A 43 -5.85 15.35 5.01
C LYS A 43 -4.99 14.65 3.97
N PHE A 44 -4.00 15.36 3.47
CA PHE A 44 -3.01 14.83 2.52
C PHE A 44 -1.79 14.28 3.28
N ILE A 45 -1.44 13.02 3.02
CA ILE A 45 -0.27 12.33 3.58
C ILE A 45 0.78 12.07 2.50
N GLY A 46 0.35 11.78 1.27
CA GLY A 46 1.21 11.43 0.14
C GLY A 46 1.49 9.93 0.00
N ASN A 47 1.23 9.12 1.03
CA ASN A 47 1.39 7.67 0.95
C ASN A 47 0.20 7.03 0.23
N ILE A 48 0.49 5.99 -0.56
CA ILE A 48 -0.52 5.18 -1.29
C ILE A 48 -1.03 4.00 -0.47
N PHE A 49 -0.58 3.86 0.76
CA PHE A 49 -0.95 2.87 1.77
C PHE A 49 -1.22 3.58 3.11
N THR A 50 -1.58 2.83 4.13
CA THR A 50 -1.76 3.35 5.49
C THR A 50 -0.46 3.19 6.27
N THR A 51 -0.09 4.22 7.04
CA THR A 51 1.08 4.21 7.92
C THR A 51 0.63 4.38 9.36
N ILE A 52 1.06 3.49 10.25
CA ILE A 52 0.84 3.59 11.70
C ILE A 52 2.11 4.12 12.33
N VAL A 53 2.03 5.30 12.95
CA VAL A 53 3.17 6.07 13.47
C VAL A 53 3.16 6.08 15.00
N ASP A 54 4.29 5.82 15.66
CA ASP A 54 4.46 6.06 17.08
C ASP A 54 4.78 7.55 17.32
N ASN A 55 3.82 8.28 17.91
CA ASN A 55 3.89 9.72 18.17
C ASN A 55 4.98 10.10 19.20
N ASN A 56 5.48 9.15 19.98
CA ASN A 56 6.53 9.35 20.97
C ASN A 56 7.95 9.28 20.37
N THR A 57 8.06 9.08 19.07
CA THR A 57 9.33 8.94 18.34
C THR A 57 9.45 9.99 17.25
N THR A 58 10.64 10.15 16.69
CA THR A 58 10.88 11.06 15.56
C THR A 58 11.61 10.32 14.44
N CYS A 59 10.96 10.27 13.27
CA CYS A 59 11.54 9.75 12.01
C CYS A 59 10.97 10.55 10.85
N ILE A 60 11.74 11.54 10.37
CA ILE A 60 11.27 12.49 9.34
C ILE A 60 11.62 11.95 7.96
N LYS A 61 10.61 11.50 7.20
CA LYS A 61 10.77 11.11 5.79
C LYS A 61 10.88 12.38 4.92
N PRO A 62 11.94 12.55 4.08
CA PRO A 62 12.18 13.78 3.32
C PRO A 62 10.99 14.29 2.50
N PRO A 63 10.17 13.44 1.84
CA PRO A 63 9.00 13.92 1.10
C PRO A 63 7.88 14.49 1.98
N GLN A 64 7.88 14.18 3.27
CA GLN A 64 6.83 14.55 4.22
C GLN A 64 7.26 15.62 5.23
N LYS A 65 8.51 16.08 5.17
CA LYS A 65 9.10 17.01 6.15
C LYS A 65 8.30 18.31 6.37
N ASP A 66 7.63 18.78 5.31
CA ASP A 66 6.87 20.03 5.32
C ASP A 66 5.34 19.79 5.53
N LEU A 67 4.93 18.55 5.79
CA LEU A 67 3.55 18.22 6.09
C LEU A 67 3.28 18.33 7.59
N ASP A 68 2.12 18.87 7.93
CA ASP A 68 1.63 18.90 9.32
C ASP A 68 0.99 17.54 9.70
N ILE A 69 1.86 16.57 9.93
CA ILE A 69 1.51 15.19 10.30
C ILE A 69 2.48 14.65 11.35
N PRO A 70 2.09 13.67 12.17
CA PRO A 70 3.01 12.92 12.99
C PRO A 70 4.13 12.28 12.14
N GLN A 71 5.37 12.44 12.57
CA GLN A 71 6.56 11.95 11.87
C GLN A 71 7.42 11.16 12.87
N GLY A 72 7.05 9.92 13.11
CA GLY A 72 7.72 8.99 14.02
C GLY A 72 8.10 7.68 13.32
N ILE A 73 8.67 6.76 14.10
CA ILE A 73 8.89 5.37 13.65
C ILE A 73 7.53 4.77 13.29
N ALA A 74 7.47 4.06 12.18
CA ALA A 74 6.22 3.64 11.57
C ALA A 74 6.21 2.20 11.11
N ILE A 75 5.01 1.64 11.01
CA ILE A 75 4.71 0.39 10.30
C ILE A 75 3.84 0.75 9.11
N ASP A 76 4.19 0.25 7.93
CA ASP A 76 3.42 0.47 6.72
C ASP A 76 2.47 -0.72 6.47
N VAL A 77 1.18 -0.41 6.25
CA VAL A 77 0.11 -1.40 6.08
C VAL A 77 -0.40 -1.33 4.65
N PHE A 78 -0.21 -2.41 3.90
CA PHE A 78 -0.58 -2.52 2.50
C PHE A 78 -1.88 -3.32 2.33
N PRO A 79 -2.82 -2.84 1.51
CA PRO A 79 -4.02 -3.61 1.20
C PRO A 79 -3.72 -4.71 0.19
N LEU A 80 -4.27 -5.90 0.43
CA LEU A 80 -4.37 -6.98 -0.55
C LEU A 80 -5.74 -6.92 -1.23
N ASP A 81 -5.75 -6.95 -2.55
CA ASP A 81 -6.94 -6.88 -3.38
C ASP A 81 -7.18 -8.17 -4.17
N GLY A 82 -8.45 -8.50 -4.44
CA GLY A 82 -8.77 -9.57 -5.38
C GLY A 82 -8.24 -9.24 -6.78
N CYS A 83 -7.67 -10.25 -7.43
CA CYS A 83 -7.03 -10.12 -8.74
C CYS A 83 -7.92 -10.76 -9.83
N PRO A 84 -8.68 -9.94 -10.60
CA PRO A 84 -9.48 -10.45 -11.71
C PRO A 84 -8.60 -10.83 -12.89
N ILE A 85 -9.15 -11.56 -13.86
CA ILE A 85 -8.44 -11.98 -15.07
C ILE A 85 -8.76 -11.08 -16.28
N GLY A 86 -7.92 -11.17 -17.32
CA GLY A 86 -8.15 -10.59 -18.64
C GLY A 86 -8.20 -9.07 -18.67
N ILE A 87 -9.19 -8.49 -19.37
CA ILE A 87 -9.31 -7.04 -19.53
C ILE A 87 -9.58 -6.31 -18.18
N LYS A 88 -10.29 -6.96 -17.26
CA LYS A 88 -10.55 -6.41 -15.93
C LYS A 88 -9.26 -6.19 -15.18
N ARG A 89 -8.30 -7.13 -15.27
CA ARG A 89 -6.97 -7.01 -14.68
C ARG A 89 -6.17 -5.85 -15.26
N LYS A 90 -6.21 -5.66 -16.58
CA LYS A 90 -5.55 -4.53 -17.24
C LYS A 90 -6.12 -3.19 -16.74
N MET A 91 -7.44 -3.09 -16.62
CA MET A 91 -8.10 -1.90 -16.09
C MET A 91 -7.82 -1.67 -14.60
N GLN A 92 -7.68 -2.75 -13.82
CA GLN A 92 -7.29 -2.69 -12.42
C GLN A 92 -5.88 -2.08 -12.28
N LYS A 93 -4.90 -2.60 -13.03
CA LYS A 93 -3.52 -2.07 -13.06
C LYS A 93 -3.47 -0.61 -13.49
N LEU A 94 -4.24 -0.24 -14.53
CA LEU A 94 -4.32 1.17 -14.97
C LEU A 94 -4.85 2.09 -13.85
N ASN A 95 -5.91 1.69 -13.16
CA ASN A 95 -6.42 2.45 -12.02
C ASN A 95 -5.42 2.50 -10.86
N ALA A 96 -4.66 1.44 -10.60
CA ALA A 96 -3.61 1.43 -9.58
C ALA A 96 -2.48 2.43 -9.91
N LEU A 97 -2.07 2.53 -11.19
CA LEU A 97 -1.09 3.53 -11.62
C LEU A 97 -1.63 4.97 -11.47
N ILE A 98 -2.90 5.19 -11.85
CA ILE A 98 -3.57 6.49 -11.67
C ILE A 98 -3.66 6.85 -10.18
N TYR A 99 -4.04 5.88 -9.34
CA TYR A 99 -4.08 6.04 -7.89
C TYR A 99 -2.70 6.43 -7.34
N SER A 100 -1.67 5.66 -7.66
CA SER A 100 -0.31 5.91 -7.20
C SER A 100 0.17 7.31 -7.59
N LEU A 101 0.00 7.70 -8.86
CA LEU A 101 0.44 9.02 -9.35
C LEU A 101 -0.26 10.17 -8.64
N TYR A 102 -1.60 10.09 -8.50
CA TYR A 102 -2.38 11.22 -7.97
C TYR A 102 -2.45 11.27 -6.45
N ILE A 103 -2.13 10.18 -5.76
CA ILE A 103 -1.99 10.19 -4.29
C ILE A 103 -0.57 10.56 -3.88
N ALA A 104 0.46 9.95 -4.46
CA ALA A 104 1.85 10.32 -4.14
C ALA A 104 2.18 11.74 -4.62
N GLN A 105 1.61 12.16 -5.77
CA GLN A 105 1.83 13.46 -6.41
C GLN A 105 3.30 13.76 -6.72
N GLU A 106 4.08 12.71 -6.88
CA GLU A 106 5.48 12.77 -7.26
C GLU A 106 5.67 12.32 -8.71
N ILE A 107 6.60 12.98 -9.41
CA ILE A 107 6.96 12.59 -10.78
C ILE A 107 7.79 11.30 -10.70
N PRO A 108 7.41 10.22 -11.42
CA PRO A 108 8.17 8.97 -11.43
C PRO A 108 9.55 9.17 -12.05
N LYS A 109 10.64 9.16 -11.26
CA LYS A 109 12.00 9.46 -11.76
C LYS A 109 12.75 8.21 -12.23
N ASN A 110 12.44 7.03 -11.69
CA ASN A 110 13.22 5.80 -11.89
C ASN A 110 12.62 4.82 -12.92
N HIS A 111 11.65 5.28 -13.73
CA HIS A 111 10.91 4.42 -14.67
C HIS A 111 11.12 4.78 -16.15
N GLY A 112 12.20 5.51 -16.43
CA GLY A 112 12.57 5.94 -17.78
C GLY A 112 11.91 7.27 -18.23
N PRO A 113 12.47 7.93 -19.27
CA PRO A 113 12.11 9.29 -19.64
C PRO A 113 10.65 9.42 -20.11
N LEU A 114 10.09 8.41 -20.77
CA LEU A 114 8.71 8.44 -21.25
C LEU A 114 7.73 8.43 -20.08
N VAL A 115 7.92 7.55 -19.09
CA VAL A 115 7.05 7.46 -17.92
C VAL A 115 7.14 8.74 -17.08
N THR A 116 8.33 9.29 -16.94
CA THR A 116 8.58 10.59 -16.28
C THR A 116 7.80 11.72 -16.98
N ALA A 117 7.90 11.80 -18.32
CA ALA A 117 7.21 12.84 -19.10
C ALA A 117 5.68 12.70 -19.02
N VAL A 118 5.15 11.49 -19.14
CA VAL A 118 3.70 11.22 -19.02
C VAL A 118 3.22 11.55 -17.61
N GLY A 119 3.94 11.16 -16.56
CA GLY A 119 3.59 11.48 -15.17
C GLY A 119 3.58 12.99 -14.91
N ALA A 120 4.59 13.71 -15.40
CA ALA A 120 4.66 15.16 -15.29
C ALA A 120 3.49 15.85 -16.02
N LEU A 121 3.16 15.38 -17.23
CA LEU A 121 2.01 15.91 -18.00
C LEU A 121 0.69 15.66 -17.25
N MET A 122 0.44 14.46 -16.77
CA MET A 122 -0.78 14.12 -16.03
C MET A 122 -0.93 14.96 -14.76
N LEU A 123 0.15 15.16 -14.01
CA LEU A 123 0.14 16.04 -12.84
C LEU A 123 -0.04 17.51 -13.23
N GLY A 124 0.48 17.95 -14.38
CA GLY A 124 0.31 19.31 -14.90
C GLY A 124 -1.13 19.63 -15.33
N ILE A 125 -1.85 18.65 -15.87
CA ILE A 125 -3.25 18.81 -16.30
C ILE A 125 -4.18 19.08 -15.10
N ILE A 126 -3.88 18.52 -13.93
CA ILE A 126 -4.66 18.73 -12.70
C ILE A 126 -3.77 19.46 -11.67
N PRO A 127 -3.79 20.80 -11.64
CA PRO A 127 -2.87 21.57 -10.79
C PRO A 127 -3.25 21.53 -9.30
N MET A 128 -4.55 21.38 -8.97
CA MET A 128 -5.04 21.45 -7.62
C MET A 128 -4.87 20.11 -6.87
N ARG A 129 -4.21 20.15 -5.70
CA ARG A 129 -3.99 18.96 -4.85
C ARG A 129 -5.28 18.22 -4.52
N SER A 130 -6.33 18.93 -4.14
CA SER A 130 -7.64 18.34 -3.80
C SER A 130 -8.26 17.56 -4.95
N TRP A 131 -8.13 18.07 -6.18
CA TRP A 131 -8.64 17.39 -7.38
C TRP A 131 -7.82 16.16 -7.70
N ARG A 132 -6.50 16.22 -7.52
CA ARG A 132 -5.61 15.03 -7.64
C ARG A 132 -6.05 13.94 -6.67
N VAL A 133 -6.25 14.30 -5.39
CA VAL A 133 -6.74 13.36 -4.38
C VAL A 133 -8.11 12.79 -4.77
N ALA A 134 -9.03 13.60 -5.28
CA ALA A 134 -10.34 13.11 -5.70
C ALA A 134 -10.24 12.10 -6.86
N VAL A 135 -9.40 12.37 -7.87
CA VAL A 135 -9.14 11.43 -8.98
C VAL A 135 -8.47 10.16 -8.47
N GLY A 136 -7.46 10.27 -7.60
CA GLY A 136 -6.81 9.13 -6.96
C GLY A 136 -7.80 8.25 -6.19
N LYS A 137 -8.65 8.85 -5.36
CA LYS A 137 -9.69 8.11 -4.61
C LYS A 137 -10.73 7.45 -5.52
N ALA A 138 -11.10 8.07 -6.63
CA ALA A 138 -11.96 7.44 -7.61
C ALA A 138 -11.29 6.25 -8.31
N ALA A 139 -9.98 6.33 -8.56
CA ALA A 139 -9.18 5.23 -9.09
C ALA A 139 -9.03 4.10 -8.06
N GLU A 140 -8.76 4.42 -6.77
CA GLU A 140 -8.73 3.45 -5.67
C GLU A 140 -10.02 2.63 -5.62
N LYS A 141 -11.18 3.30 -5.61
CA LYS A 141 -12.49 2.62 -5.61
C LYS A 141 -12.70 1.69 -6.81
N ARG A 142 -12.11 1.99 -7.98
CA ARG A 142 -12.22 1.15 -9.17
C ARG A 142 -11.27 -0.03 -9.13
N MET A 143 -10.02 0.15 -8.65
CA MET A 143 -9.04 -0.93 -8.58
C MET A 143 -9.38 -1.94 -7.48
N SER A 144 -9.95 -1.49 -6.35
CA SER A 144 -10.25 -2.32 -5.18
C SER A 144 -11.66 -2.96 -5.20
N ARG A 145 -12.42 -2.80 -6.28
CA ARG A 145 -13.81 -3.32 -6.35
C ARG A 145 -13.93 -4.83 -6.47
N TYR A 146 -12.83 -5.52 -6.76
CA TYR A 146 -12.81 -6.98 -6.91
C TYR A 146 -12.51 -7.61 -5.56
N LYS A 147 -13.48 -8.38 -5.07
CA LYS A 147 -13.34 -9.05 -3.78
C LYS A 147 -12.43 -10.25 -3.87
N ILE A 148 -11.70 -10.53 -2.80
CA ILE A 148 -10.79 -11.67 -2.71
C ILE A 148 -11.57 -12.99 -2.87
N GLU A 149 -12.79 -13.07 -2.32
CA GLU A 149 -13.65 -14.24 -2.39
C GLU A 149 -14.02 -14.63 -3.82
N ASP A 150 -14.18 -13.63 -4.70
CA ASP A 150 -14.62 -13.78 -6.09
C ASP A 150 -13.46 -14.00 -7.08
N CYS A 151 -12.21 -14.09 -6.59
CA CYS A 151 -11.01 -14.21 -7.40
C CYS A 151 -10.21 -15.46 -7.01
N ASP A 152 -9.49 -16.04 -7.96
CA ASP A 152 -8.55 -17.14 -7.71
C ASP A 152 -7.18 -16.63 -7.25
N PHE A 153 -6.91 -15.36 -7.51
CA PHE A 153 -5.65 -14.71 -7.20
C PHE A 153 -5.86 -13.43 -6.38
N ILE A 154 -4.81 -13.05 -5.66
CA ILE A 154 -4.67 -11.82 -4.87
C ILE A 154 -3.52 -11.01 -5.45
N THR A 155 -3.52 -9.69 -5.25
CA THR A 155 -2.49 -8.79 -5.77
C THR A 155 -2.24 -7.62 -4.83
N GLU A 156 -1.05 -7.04 -4.92
CA GLU A 156 -0.59 -5.86 -4.19
C GLU A 156 -0.61 -4.64 -5.12
N LEU A 157 -1.63 -3.82 -5.03
CA LEU A 157 -1.79 -2.66 -5.91
C LEU A 157 -1.09 -1.40 -5.40
N CYS A 158 -0.73 -1.38 -4.12
CA CYS A 158 -0.14 -0.23 -3.43
C CYS A 158 1.34 -0.40 -3.09
N ALA A 159 1.98 -1.51 -3.47
CA ALA A 159 3.40 -1.78 -3.24
C ALA A 159 4.31 -1.35 -4.41
N GLY A 160 3.79 -0.57 -5.34
CA GLY A 160 4.53 -0.03 -6.48
C GLY A 160 4.34 -0.82 -7.79
N PRO A 161 4.81 -0.25 -8.94
CA PRO A 161 4.54 -0.80 -10.29
C PRO A 161 5.08 -2.21 -10.52
N HIS A 162 6.15 -2.60 -9.82
CA HIS A 162 6.72 -3.94 -9.92
C HIS A 162 5.78 -4.96 -9.28
N TYR A 163 5.44 -4.78 -8.01
CA TYR A 163 4.62 -5.70 -7.24
C TYR A 163 3.18 -5.82 -7.73
N MET A 164 2.60 -4.73 -8.28
CA MET A 164 1.26 -4.81 -8.87
C MET A 164 1.17 -5.71 -10.12
N GLN A 165 2.28 -6.23 -10.64
CA GLN A 165 2.28 -7.24 -11.69
C GLN A 165 2.03 -8.66 -11.16
N ASN A 166 2.36 -8.90 -9.90
CA ASN A 166 2.28 -10.19 -9.27
C ASN A 166 0.83 -10.63 -9.06
N GLU A 167 0.60 -11.92 -9.21
CA GLU A 167 -0.68 -12.59 -9.03
C GLU A 167 -0.45 -13.77 -8.10
N TYR A 168 -0.80 -13.59 -6.82
CA TYR A 168 -0.57 -14.59 -5.79
C TYR A 168 -1.77 -15.52 -5.71
N PRO A 169 -1.60 -16.85 -5.76
CA PRO A 169 -2.71 -17.79 -5.57
C PRO A 169 -3.44 -17.52 -4.23
N LYS A 170 -4.75 -17.41 -4.27
CA LYS A 170 -5.56 -17.14 -3.06
C LYS A 170 -5.27 -18.13 -1.93
N ARG A 171 -5.00 -19.41 -2.26
CA ARG A 171 -4.67 -20.45 -1.26
C ARG A 171 -3.47 -20.11 -0.37
N CYS A 172 -2.56 -19.23 -0.83
CA CYS A 172 -1.44 -18.80 0.01
C CYS A 172 -1.91 -18.07 1.27
N PHE A 173 -3.12 -17.49 1.24
CA PHE A 173 -3.74 -16.69 2.30
C PHE A 173 -4.94 -17.37 2.98
N ASP A 174 -5.20 -18.65 2.70
CA ASP A 174 -6.34 -19.39 3.29
C ASP A 174 -6.17 -19.69 4.79
N GLY A 175 -5.02 -19.39 5.34
CA GLY A 175 -4.74 -19.57 6.77
C GLY A 175 -3.54 -18.76 7.24
N VAL A 176 -3.32 -18.79 8.55
CA VAL A 176 -2.22 -18.10 9.20
C VAL A 176 -1.35 -19.11 9.95
N VAL A 177 -0.06 -19.04 9.76
CA VAL A 177 0.95 -19.70 10.59
C VAL A 177 1.68 -18.68 11.44
N ARG A 178 2.16 -19.08 12.62
CA ARG A 178 2.99 -18.20 13.44
C ARG A 178 4.45 -18.67 13.37
N LYS A 179 5.33 -17.71 13.20
CA LYS A 179 6.78 -17.93 13.14
C LYS A 179 7.46 -16.96 14.10
N ASN A 180 8.50 -17.44 14.75
CA ASN A 180 9.33 -16.57 15.58
C ASN A 180 10.09 -15.58 14.70
N PHE A 181 9.96 -14.29 15.04
CA PHE A 181 10.72 -13.20 14.46
C PHE A 181 11.27 -12.35 15.62
N GLU A 182 12.58 -12.41 15.84
CA GLU A 182 13.28 -11.66 16.89
C GLU A 182 12.66 -11.83 18.30
N GLY A 183 12.24 -13.07 18.62
CA GLY A 183 11.64 -13.40 19.92
C GLY A 183 10.11 -13.22 19.99
N TYR A 184 9.48 -12.75 18.91
CA TYR A 184 8.03 -12.56 18.84
C TYR A 184 7.37 -13.53 17.86
N GLU A 185 6.23 -14.07 18.23
CA GLU A 185 5.40 -14.93 17.37
C GLU A 185 4.59 -14.07 16.38
N MET A 186 5.13 -13.92 15.15
CA MET A 186 4.51 -13.09 14.11
C MET A 186 3.60 -13.94 13.20
N PRO A 187 2.43 -13.40 12.82
CA PRO A 187 1.53 -14.07 11.88
C PRO A 187 2.04 -13.92 10.44
N LEU A 188 2.08 -15.04 9.70
CA LEU A 188 2.37 -15.08 8.28
C LEU A 188 1.25 -15.85 7.55
N PRO A 189 1.02 -15.59 6.26
CA PRO A 189 0.14 -16.42 5.44
C PRO A 189 0.60 -17.89 5.47
N ALA A 190 -0.32 -18.85 5.47
CA ALA A 190 0.03 -20.27 5.49
C ALA A 190 0.93 -20.65 4.30
N GLY A 191 0.70 -20.07 3.12
CA GLY A 191 1.51 -20.23 1.91
C GLY A 191 2.63 -19.17 1.76
N TYR A 192 3.21 -18.68 2.85
CA TYR A 192 4.22 -17.62 2.81
C TYR A 192 5.42 -17.93 1.91
N ASP A 193 5.83 -19.17 1.81
CA ASP A 193 6.97 -19.58 0.99
C ASP A 193 6.69 -19.40 -0.51
N GLU A 194 5.53 -19.88 -0.99
CA GLU A 194 5.09 -19.65 -2.36
C GLU A 194 4.91 -18.15 -2.65
N TYR A 195 4.33 -17.41 -1.71
CA TYR A 195 4.21 -15.96 -1.82
C TYR A 195 5.58 -15.28 -2.00
N LEU A 196 6.56 -15.62 -1.16
CA LEU A 196 7.90 -15.03 -1.21
C LEU A 196 8.63 -15.37 -2.51
N HIS A 197 8.50 -16.60 -3.02
CA HIS A 197 9.07 -16.97 -4.32
C HIS A 197 8.46 -16.17 -5.48
N ILE A 198 7.15 -15.91 -5.46
CA ILE A 198 6.50 -15.07 -6.49
C ILE A 198 6.95 -13.61 -6.37
N ALA A 199 7.07 -13.07 -5.14
CA ALA A 199 7.41 -11.69 -4.90
C ALA A 199 8.89 -11.36 -5.16
N PHE A 200 9.79 -12.25 -4.75
CA PHE A 200 11.23 -11.98 -4.67
C PHE A 200 12.10 -13.00 -5.43
N GLY A 201 11.51 -14.03 -6.02
CA GLY A 201 12.26 -15.11 -6.68
C GLY A 201 12.95 -16.03 -5.66
N ASP A 202 14.21 -16.35 -5.90
CA ASP A 202 15.04 -17.12 -4.96
C ASP A 202 15.51 -16.18 -3.84
N TYR A 203 14.75 -16.16 -2.75
CA TYR A 203 14.91 -15.20 -1.65
C TYR A 203 15.76 -15.76 -0.47
N MET A 204 16.27 -17.01 -0.56
CA MET A 204 17.10 -17.65 0.47
C MET A 204 18.55 -17.80 0.05
#